data_4e00017799d6245b4eb5dd59f7247531
#
_entry.id   4e00017799d6245b4eb5dd59f7247531
#
_cell.length_a   1.000
_cell.length_b   1.000
_cell.length_c   1.000
_cell.angle_alpha   90.00
_cell.angle_beta   90.00
_cell.angle_gamma   90.00
#
_symmetry.space_group_name_H-M   'P 1'
#
loop_
_entity.id
_entity.type
_entity.pdbx_description
1 polymer ?
#
loop_
_entity_poly.entity_id
_entity_poly.type
_entity_poly.pdbx_seq_one_letter_code
_entity_poly.pdbx_strand_id
1 'polypeptide(L)'
;MKSLLFLLIFSASFFAKAQNPEPLFIGDKAPNFVALDQFEKRVSLKERLANGPVIIVFYRGQWCPHCNRHMSQIQDSLQMILDAGASVIAITPEKGDKIEKTMKKSGADFSIVYDENHHIMDKYHVTFKLSGWKRFIYGLGGININKASGNKDSALPVPSTYIIAKDGTIYTSHFNEDYSERMQVIDMLTSINELTK
;
A
#
# COMPACT_ATOMS: atom_id res chain seq x y z
N MET A 1 11.18 -14.47 -66.79
CA MET A 1 10.60 -15.18 -65.65
C MET A 1 11.16 -14.52 -64.39
N LYS A 2 10.42 -13.63 -63.76
CA LYS A 2 10.85 -12.90 -62.53
C LYS A 2 10.07 -13.52 -61.36
N SER A 3 10.76 -14.29 -60.50
CA SER A 3 10.23 -14.83 -59.26
C SER A 3 10.10 -13.72 -58.21
N LEU A 4 8.90 -13.41 -57.82
CA LEU A 4 8.58 -12.49 -56.75
C LEU A 4 8.58 -13.28 -55.43
N LEU A 5 9.62 -13.08 -54.63
CA LEU A 5 9.74 -13.66 -53.28
C LEU A 5 8.94 -12.80 -52.31
N PHE A 6 7.76 -13.28 -51.89
CA PHE A 6 6.95 -12.65 -50.84
C PHE A 6 7.55 -13.00 -49.49
N LEU A 7 8.19 -11.99 -48.86
CA LEU A 7 8.69 -12.06 -47.47
C LEU A 7 7.51 -11.78 -46.53
N LEU A 8 6.92 -12.84 -45.97
CA LEU A 8 5.95 -12.73 -44.89
C LEU A 8 6.67 -12.33 -43.60
N ILE A 9 6.63 -11.03 -43.25
CA ILE A 9 7.07 -10.51 -41.95
C ILE A 9 5.98 -10.89 -40.93
N PHE A 10 6.23 -11.96 -40.19
CA PHE A 10 5.39 -12.34 -39.04
C PHE A 10 5.69 -11.38 -37.91
N SER A 11 4.89 -10.30 -37.80
CA SER A 11 4.92 -9.37 -36.70
C SER A 11 4.37 -10.05 -35.46
N ALA A 12 5.25 -10.57 -34.61
CA ALA A 12 4.88 -11.05 -33.29
C ALA A 12 4.53 -9.84 -32.42
N SER A 13 3.24 -9.49 -32.38
CA SER A 13 2.73 -8.51 -31.44
C SER A 13 2.89 -9.07 -30.02
N PHE A 14 3.94 -8.63 -29.32
CA PHE A 14 4.04 -8.83 -27.87
C PHE A 14 2.91 -8.01 -27.21
N PHE A 15 1.79 -8.65 -26.94
CA PHE A 15 0.81 -8.11 -26.00
C PHE A 15 1.46 -8.10 -24.62
N ALA A 16 1.98 -6.97 -24.22
CA ALA A 16 2.32 -6.73 -22.81
C ALA A 16 1.02 -6.82 -22.01
N LYS A 17 0.75 -8.00 -21.46
CA LYS A 17 -0.32 -8.21 -20.49
C LYS A 17 0.02 -7.31 -19.30
N ALA A 18 -0.84 -6.35 -18.98
CA ALA A 18 -0.72 -5.63 -17.73
C ALA A 18 -0.72 -6.67 -16.61
N GLN A 19 0.44 -6.88 -16.02
CA GLN A 19 0.62 -7.86 -14.97
C GLN A 19 -0.08 -7.30 -13.74
N ASN A 20 -1.06 -8.03 -13.20
CA ASN A 20 -1.62 -7.69 -11.90
C ASN A 20 -0.48 -7.70 -10.88
N PRO A 21 -0.48 -6.80 -9.90
CA PRO A 21 0.55 -6.80 -8.89
C PRO A 21 0.57 -8.14 -8.14
N GLU A 22 1.75 -8.75 -8.04
CA GLU A 22 1.96 -9.96 -7.26
C GLU A 22 2.57 -9.56 -5.91
N PRO A 23 1.87 -9.77 -4.78
CA PRO A 23 2.35 -9.33 -3.47
C PRO A 23 3.61 -10.09 -3.06
N LEU A 24 4.35 -9.52 -2.13
CA LEU A 24 5.43 -10.23 -1.45
C LEU A 24 4.87 -11.39 -0.62
N PHE A 25 5.62 -12.48 -0.54
CA PHE A 25 5.21 -13.70 0.14
C PHE A 25 5.61 -13.70 1.62
N ILE A 26 4.90 -14.50 2.41
CA ILE A 26 5.30 -14.85 3.77
C ILE A 26 6.67 -15.52 3.72
N GLY A 27 7.60 -15.07 4.56
CA GLY A 27 8.99 -15.52 4.57
C GLY A 27 9.96 -14.62 3.79
N ASP A 28 9.48 -13.76 2.89
CA ASP A 28 10.33 -12.80 2.20
C ASP A 28 10.86 -11.73 3.16
N LYS A 29 11.98 -11.10 2.79
CA LYS A 29 12.46 -9.90 3.49
C LYS A 29 11.72 -8.66 3.00
N ALA A 30 11.10 -7.96 3.94
CA ALA A 30 10.40 -6.72 3.66
C ALA A 30 11.37 -5.66 3.10
N PRO A 31 11.07 -5.02 1.96
CA PRO A 31 11.89 -3.96 1.40
C PRO A 31 12.02 -2.79 2.38
N ASN A 32 13.25 -2.42 2.70
CA ASN A 32 13.49 -1.28 3.57
C ASN A 32 13.19 0.04 2.88
N PHE A 33 12.71 1.00 3.66
CA PHE A 33 12.49 2.38 3.23
C PHE A 33 12.77 3.38 4.34
N VAL A 34 12.99 4.62 3.92
CA VAL A 34 13.04 5.81 4.76
C VAL A 34 12.16 6.87 4.10
N ALA A 35 11.24 7.45 4.86
CA ALA A 35 10.32 8.47 4.38
C ALA A 35 9.98 9.45 5.51
N LEU A 36 9.21 10.49 5.22
CA LEU A 36 8.64 11.39 6.21
C LEU A 36 7.17 11.03 6.46
N ASP A 37 6.73 11.10 7.70
CA ASP A 37 5.33 10.98 8.05
C ASP A 37 4.61 12.33 7.94
N GLN A 38 3.32 12.35 8.28
CA GLN A 38 2.46 13.54 8.26
C GLN A 38 2.91 14.67 9.19
N PHE A 39 3.82 14.41 10.12
CA PHE A 39 4.41 15.37 11.03
C PHE A 39 5.85 15.77 10.64
N GLU A 40 6.24 15.45 9.41
CA GLU A 40 7.61 15.64 8.89
C GLU A 40 8.69 14.89 9.70
N LYS A 41 8.27 13.90 10.48
CA LYS A 41 9.20 13.04 11.22
C LYS A 41 9.72 11.93 10.32
N ARG A 42 11.02 11.69 10.44
CA ARG A 42 11.67 10.59 9.71
C ARG A 42 11.18 9.23 10.22
N VAL A 43 10.66 8.42 9.31
CA VAL A 43 10.25 7.04 9.53
C VAL A 43 11.16 6.12 8.75
N SER A 44 11.84 5.21 9.45
CA SER A 44 12.69 4.16 8.87
C SER A 44 12.17 2.81 9.31
N LEU A 45 11.84 1.95 8.35
CA LEU A 45 11.38 0.59 8.67
C LEU A 45 12.44 -0.15 9.51
N LYS A 46 13.71 -0.09 9.12
CA LYS A 46 14.82 -0.74 9.84
C LYS A 46 14.90 -0.29 11.32
N GLU A 47 14.72 1.02 11.57
CA GLU A 47 14.78 1.56 12.94
C GLU A 47 13.54 1.15 13.76
N ARG A 48 12.37 1.09 13.14
CA ARG A 48 11.15 0.61 13.79
C ARG A 48 11.27 -0.86 14.17
N LEU A 49 11.79 -1.70 13.26
CA LEU A 49 12.01 -3.13 13.51
C LEU A 49 13.03 -3.41 14.61
N ALA A 50 13.98 -2.51 14.86
CA ALA A 50 14.90 -2.64 15.99
C ALA A 50 14.16 -2.63 17.35
N ASN A 51 13.01 -1.99 17.42
CA ASN A 51 12.20 -1.89 18.65
C ASN A 51 11.13 -2.98 18.77
N GLY A 52 10.68 -3.58 17.67
CA GLY A 52 9.66 -4.62 17.66
C GLY A 52 9.07 -4.89 16.29
N PRO A 53 8.04 -5.75 16.17
CA PRO A 53 7.33 -6.00 14.92
C PRO A 53 6.68 -4.72 14.38
N VAL A 54 6.51 -4.67 13.06
CA VAL A 54 5.88 -3.52 12.38
C VAL A 54 4.71 -3.97 11.54
N ILE A 55 3.57 -3.31 11.70
CA ILE A 55 2.41 -3.42 10.81
C ILE A 55 2.55 -2.34 9.74
N ILE A 56 2.62 -2.74 8.47
CA ILE A 56 2.54 -1.84 7.32
C ILE A 56 1.18 -1.95 6.67
N VAL A 57 0.50 -0.82 6.48
CA VAL A 57 -0.83 -0.75 5.87
C VAL A 57 -0.78 0.12 4.62
N PHE A 58 -1.00 -0.45 3.46
CA PHE A 58 -1.17 0.30 2.22
C PHE A 58 -2.63 0.67 2.01
N TYR A 59 -2.93 1.97 1.82
CA TYR A 59 -4.28 2.43 1.61
C TYR A 59 -4.38 3.45 0.48
N ARG A 60 -5.57 3.54 -0.13
CA ARG A 60 -5.79 4.26 -1.40
C ARG A 60 -5.92 5.77 -1.23
N GLY A 61 -6.46 6.22 -0.08
CA GLY A 61 -6.63 7.64 0.21
C GLY A 61 -7.87 7.98 1.02
N GLN A 62 -7.97 9.26 1.43
CA GLN A 62 -9.03 9.81 2.29
C GLN A 62 -10.44 9.69 1.71
N TRP A 63 -10.56 9.56 0.39
CA TRP A 63 -11.82 9.41 -0.32
C TRP A 63 -12.40 8.00 -0.27
N CYS A 64 -11.62 7.00 0.19
CA CYS A 64 -12.00 5.60 0.27
C CYS A 64 -12.66 5.28 1.62
N PRO A 65 -13.98 5.02 1.68
CA PRO A 65 -14.66 4.76 2.97
C PRO A 65 -14.14 3.53 3.70
N HIS A 66 -13.84 2.45 2.96
CA HIS A 66 -13.28 1.22 3.54
C HIS A 66 -11.89 1.48 4.16
N CYS A 67 -11.07 2.34 3.52
CA CYS A 67 -9.77 2.71 4.06
C CYS A 67 -9.92 3.48 5.38
N ASN A 68 -10.78 4.50 5.41
CA ASN A 68 -11.01 5.30 6.62
C ASN A 68 -11.52 4.44 7.78
N ARG A 69 -12.46 3.51 7.50
CA ARG A 69 -12.97 2.56 8.52
C ARG A 69 -11.84 1.68 9.05
N HIS A 70 -11.02 1.11 8.18
CA HIS A 70 -9.90 0.26 8.59
C HIS A 70 -8.87 1.03 9.43
N MET A 71 -8.52 2.25 9.02
CA MET A 71 -7.63 3.14 9.77
C MET A 71 -8.21 3.48 11.16
N SER A 72 -9.54 3.70 11.26
CA SER A 72 -10.22 3.93 12.54
C SER A 72 -10.16 2.70 13.44
N GLN A 73 -10.42 1.51 12.90
CA GLN A 73 -10.33 0.26 13.67
C GLN A 73 -8.92 -0.01 14.21
N ILE A 74 -7.89 0.31 13.40
CA ILE A 74 -6.49 0.22 13.86
C ILE A 74 -6.23 1.25 14.96
N GLN A 75 -6.74 2.47 14.82
CA GLN A 75 -6.60 3.51 15.83
C GLN A 75 -7.28 3.13 17.15
N ASP A 76 -8.49 2.60 17.10
CA ASP A 76 -9.24 2.15 18.28
C ASP A 76 -8.48 1.07 19.07
N SER A 77 -7.62 0.32 18.40
CA SER A 77 -6.80 -0.76 18.97
C SER A 77 -5.31 -0.40 19.07
N LEU A 78 -4.94 0.84 18.79
CA LEU A 78 -3.52 1.24 18.70
C LEU A 78 -2.78 0.97 20.02
N GLN A 79 -3.39 1.28 21.16
CA GLN A 79 -2.75 1.03 22.45
C GLN A 79 -2.44 -0.46 22.66
N MET A 80 -3.36 -1.35 22.29
CA MET A 80 -3.14 -2.80 22.38
C MET A 80 -1.99 -3.26 21.49
N ILE A 81 -1.85 -2.69 20.29
CA ILE A 81 -0.75 -2.97 19.35
C ILE A 81 0.58 -2.51 19.94
N LEU A 82 0.61 -1.31 20.53
CA LEU A 82 1.80 -0.74 21.16
C LEU A 82 2.21 -1.53 22.42
N ASP A 83 1.25 -1.92 23.27
CA ASP A 83 1.48 -2.72 24.46
C ASP A 83 2.01 -4.13 24.12
N ALA A 84 1.62 -4.67 22.97
CA ALA A 84 2.19 -5.90 22.42
C ALA A 84 3.58 -5.71 21.79
N GLY A 85 4.17 -4.51 21.87
CA GLY A 85 5.52 -4.20 21.41
C GLY A 85 5.65 -3.92 19.90
N ALA A 86 4.53 -3.81 19.18
CA ALA A 86 4.53 -3.53 17.75
C ALA A 86 4.27 -2.04 17.45
N SER A 87 4.53 -1.62 16.22
CA SER A 87 4.19 -0.28 15.72
C SER A 87 3.48 -0.33 14.39
N VAL A 88 2.77 0.76 14.03
CA VAL A 88 2.01 0.89 12.79
C VAL A 88 2.62 1.95 11.89
N ILE A 89 2.73 1.66 10.60
CA ILE A 89 3.07 2.59 9.53
C ILE A 89 2.02 2.43 8.42
N ALA A 90 1.23 3.46 8.17
CA ALA A 90 0.36 3.50 7.00
C ALA A 90 1.09 4.18 5.83
N ILE A 91 0.85 3.72 4.61
CA ILE A 91 1.49 4.23 3.40
C ILE A 91 0.42 4.54 2.36
N THR A 92 0.49 5.73 1.78
CA THR A 92 -0.46 6.22 0.79
C THR A 92 0.22 7.06 -0.28
N PRO A 93 -0.26 7.03 -1.53
CA PRO A 93 0.19 7.97 -2.56
C PRO A 93 -0.38 9.39 -2.38
N GLU A 94 -1.25 9.64 -1.40
CA GLU A 94 -1.86 10.96 -1.20
C GLU A 94 -0.94 11.94 -0.49
N LYS A 95 -1.02 13.22 -0.90
CA LYS A 95 -0.26 14.33 -0.31
C LYS A 95 -0.71 14.67 1.11
N GLY A 96 0.10 15.43 1.83
CA GLY A 96 -0.10 15.80 3.22
C GLY A 96 -1.47 16.40 3.54
N ASP A 97 -2.00 17.31 2.68
CA ASP A 97 -3.34 17.91 2.84
C ASP A 97 -4.48 16.89 2.76
N LYS A 98 -4.26 15.75 2.10
CA LYS A 98 -5.20 14.62 2.04
C LYS A 98 -5.00 13.67 3.21
N ILE A 99 -3.76 13.47 3.65
CA ILE A 99 -3.44 12.70 4.86
C ILE A 99 -4.11 13.33 6.08
N GLU A 100 -4.07 14.66 6.22
CA GLU A 100 -4.80 15.36 7.29
C GLU A 100 -6.31 15.05 7.29
N LYS A 101 -6.92 14.90 6.09
CA LYS A 101 -8.33 14.50 6.00
C LYS A 101 -8.56 13.05 6.42
N THR A 102 -7.61 12.15 6.13
CA THR A 102 -7.63 10.78 6.65
C THR A 102 -7.60 10.80 8.18
N MET A 103 -6.66 11.53 8.78
CA MET A 103 -6.54 11.67 10.23
C MET A 103 -7.83 12.18 10.87
N LYS A 104 -8.42 13.25 10.31
CA LYS A 104 -9.69 13.80 10.81
C LYS A 104 -10.85 12.81 10.73
N LYS A 105 -10.89 11.94 9.72
CA LYS A 105 -11.95 10.94 9.51
C LYS A 105 -11.78 9.69 10.35
N SER A 106 -10.55 9.26 10.58
CA SER A 106 -10.22 7.98 11.23
C SER A 106 -9.72 8.13 12.66
N GLY A 107 -9.34 9.35 13.08
CA GLY A 107 -8.67 9.58 14.33
C GLY A 107 -7.21 9.11 14.39
N ALA A 108 -6.66 8.60 13.26
CA ALA A 108 -5.34 7.98 13.21
C ALA A 108 -4.23 8.89 13.73
N ASP A 109 -3.49 8.39 14.74
CA ASP A 109 -2.36 9.07 15.41
C ASP A 109 -1.03 8.31 15.24
N PHE A 110 -1.02 7.25 14.45
CA PHE A 110 0.20 6.53 14.05
C PHE A 110 0.80 7.15 12.77
N SER A 111 2.06 6.78 12.45
CA SER A 111 2.76 7.34 11.29
C SER A 111 2.05 7.01 9.97
N ILE A 112 1.75 8.06 9.18
CA ILE A 112 1.20 7.96 7.83
C ILE A 112 2.20 8.58 6.86
N VAL A 113 2.78 7.77 6.01
CA VAL A 113 3.81 8.14 5.04
C VAL A 113 3.18 8.52 3.71
N TYR A 114 3.58 9.67 3.17
CA TYR A 114 3.35 10.03 1.78
C TYR A 114 4.37 9.31 0.90
N ASP A 115 3.91 8.40 0.06
CA ASP A 115 4.75 7.68 -0.90
C ASP A 115 4.77 8.41 -2.26
N GLU A 116 5.58 9.46 -2.32
CA GLU A 116 5.77 10.23 -3.55
C GLU A 116 6.31 9.33 -4.66
N ASN A 117 5.70 9.44 -5.85
CA ASN A 117 6.02 8.60 -7.02
C ASN A 117 5.93 7.09 -6.75
N HIS A 118 5.15 6.67 -5.75
CA HIS A 118 4.84 5.28 -5.37
C HIS A 118 6.05 4.36 -5.19
N HIS A 119 7.21 4.90 -4.78
CA HIS A 119 8.45 4.13 -4.63
C HIS A 119 8.37 2.98 -3.63
N ILE A 120 7.65 3.18 -2.52
CA ILE A 120 7.49 2.13 -1.50
C ILE A 120 6.48 1.10 -1.99
N MET A 121 5.35 1.55 -2.54
CA MET A 121 4.32 0.69 -3.11
C MET A 121 4.88 -0.22 -4.21
N ASP A 122 5.76 0.30 -5.07
CA ASP A 122 6.42 -0.49 -6.12
C ASP A 122 7.32 -1.58 -5.55
N LYS A 123 8.11 -1.27 -4.52
CA LYS A 123 8.97 -2.25 -3.85
C LYS A 123 8.18 -3.37 -3.16
N TYR A 124 6.98 -3.08 -2.68
CA TYR A 124 6.09 -4.06 -2.06
C TYR A 124 5.17 -4.74 -3.07
N HIS A 125 5.32 -4.44 -4.36
CA HIS A 125 4.54 -4.98 -5.46
C HIS A 125 3.02 -4.82 -5.28
N VAL A 126 2.60 -3.70 -4.69
CA VAL A 126 1.18 -3.41 -4.45
C VAL A 126 0.62 -2.36 -5.40
N THR A 127 1.44 -1.78 -6.26
CA THR A 127 1.04 -0.70 -7.17
C THR A 127 0.23 -1.22 -8.35
N PHE A 128 -0.92 -0.62 -8.60
CA PHE A 128 -1.63 -0.78 -9.88
C PHE A 128 -2.01 0.58 -10.48
N LYS A 129 -2.12 0.62 -11.81
CA LYS A 129 -2.52 1.83 -12.53
C LYS A 129 -3.97 1.74 -12.96
N LEU A 130 -4.73 2.78 -12.67
CA LEU A 130 -6.13 2.85 -13.09
C LEU A 130 -6.23 2.99 -14.61
N SER A 131 -7.06 2.17 -15.25
CA SER A 131 -7.42 2.34 -16.65
C SER A 131 -8.15 3.66 -16.88
N GLY A 132 -8.11 4.19 -18.13
CA GLY A 132 -8.80 5.42 -18.47
C GLY A 132 -10.28 5.43 -18.10
N TRP A 133 -10.97 4.30 -18.29
CA TRP A 133 -12.38 4.14 -17.92
C TRP A 133 -12.60 4.21 -16.39
N LYS A 134 -11.79 3.53 -15.61
CA LYS A 134 -11.89 3.61 -14.15
C LYS A 134 -11.61 5.04 -13.65
N ARG A 135 -10.63 5.74 -14.24
CA ARG A 135 -10.37 7.16 -13.92
C ARG A 135 -11.58 8.04 -14.21
N PHE A 136 -12.26 7.83 -15.33
CA PHE A 136 -13.46 8.57 -15.70
C PHE A 136 -14.58 8.36 -14.66
N ILE A 137 -14.83 7.11 -14.24
CA ILE A 137 -15.84 6.81 -13.22
C ILE A 137 -15.50 7.51 -11.89
N TYR A 138 -14.23 7.45 -11.43
CA TYR A 138 -13.81 8.15 -10.24
C TYR A 138 -13.99 9.67 -10.37
N GLY A 139 -13.71 10.22 -11.56
CA GLY A 139 -13.93 11.64 -11.88
C GLY A 139 -15.39 12.06 -11.77
N LEU A 140 -16.32 11.24 -12.22
CA LEU A 140 -17.77 11.48 -12.05
C LEU A 140 -18.16 11.51 -10.56
N GLY A 141 -17.51 10.72 -9.72
CA GLY A 141 -17.65 10.76 -8.26
C GLY A 141 -16.89 11.91 -7.58
N GLY A 142 -16.33 12.86 -8.35
CA GLY A 142 -15.56 13.98 -7.81
C GLY A 142 -14.16 13.63 -7.32
N ILE A 143 -13.65 12.43 -7.61
CA ILE A 143 -12.35 11.93 -7.17
C ILE A 143 -11.32 12.09 -8.28
N ASN A 144 -10.39 13.04 -8.11
CA ASN A 144 -9.26 13.22 -9.02
C ASN A 144 -7.99 12.63 -8.38
N ILE A 145 -7.68 11.39 -8.74
CA ILE A 145 -6.55 10.63 -8.18
C ILE A 145 -5.22 11.38 -8.38
N ASN A 146 -4.95 11.86 -9.58
CA ASN A 146 -3.70 12.55 -9.88
C ASN A 146 -3.52 13.84 -9.08
N LYS A 147 -4.63 14.58 -8.86
CA LYS A 147 -4.59 15.79 -8.02
C LYS A 147 -4.39 15.44 -6.55
N ALA A 148 -4.97 14.34 -6.09
CA ALA A 148 -4.85 13.90 -4.70
C ALA A 148 -3.43 13.40 -4.38
N SER A 149 -2.84 12.59 -5.25
CA SER A 149 -1.50 12.04 -5.07
C SER A 149 -0.38 13.00 -5.50
N GLY A 150 -0.65 13.87 -6.48
CA GLY A 150 0.38 14.64 -7.18
C GLY A 150 1.11 13.85 -8.28
N ASN A 151 0.84 12.57 -8.41
CA ASN A 151 1.35 11.71 -9.47
C ASN A 151 0.53 11.87 -10.75
N LYS A 152 1.14 11.63 -11.92
CA LYS A 152 0.46 11.83 -13.22
C LYS A 152 -0.10 10.54 -13.81
N ASP A 153 0.21 9.40 -13.23
CA ASP A 153 -0.04 8.07 -13.78
C ASP A 153 -1.24 7.33 -13.15
N SER A 154 -1.92 7.98 -12.21
CA SER A 154 -3.09 7.41 -11.50
C SER A 154 -2.80 6.07 -10.80
N ALA A 155 -1.58 5.94 -10.26
CA ALA A 155 -1.18 4.78 -9.47
C ALA A 155 -1.87 4.78 -8.11
N LEU A 156 -2.35 3.61 -7.69
CA LEU A 156 -2.93 3.35 -6.39
C LEU A 156 -2.38 2.02 -5.85
N PRO A 157 -2.34 1.82 -4.54
CA PRO A 157 -2.06 0.49 -4.00
C PRO A 157 -3.30 -0.41 -4.08
N VAL A 158 -3.08 -1.69 -4.34
CA VAL A 158 -3.98 -2.73 -3.84
C VAL A 158 -3.92 -2.63 -2.32
N PRO A 159 -5.06 -2.44 -1.64
CA PRO A 159 -5.03 -2.34 -0.20
C PRO A 159 -4.49 -3.62 0.44
N SER A 160 -3.43 -3.48 1.18
CA SER A 160 -2.70 -4.62 1.75
C SER A 160 -2.16 -4.29 3.12
N THR A 161 -1.96 -5.33 3.91
CA THR A 161 -1.36 -5.25 5.23
C THR A 161 -0.26 -6.29 5.33
N TYR A 162 0.90 -5.88 5.84
CA TYR A 162 2.04 -6.76 6.12
C TYR A 162 2.40 -6.64 7.59
N ILE A 163 2.58 -7.76 8.26
CA ILE A 163 3.16 -7.82 9.61
C ILE A 163 4.57 -8.35 9.46
N ILE A 164 5.52 -7.52 9.88
CA ILE A 164 6.94 -7.77 9.68
C ILE A 164 7.57 -8.05 11.04
N ALA A 165 8.23 -9.20 11.14
CA ALA A 165 8.96 -9.60 12.33
C ALA A 165 10.20 -8.71 12.52
N LYS A 166 10.73 -8.66 13.74
CA LYS A 166 11.88 -7.84 14.13
C LYS A 166 13.13 -8.08 13.27
N ASP A 167 13.28 -9.27 12.71
CA ASP A 167 14.40 -9.62 11.81
C ASP A 167 14.19 -9.13 10.36
N GLY A 168 13.04 -8.47 10.07
CA GLY A 168 12.66 -7.96 8.76
C GLY A 168 11.92 -8.98 7.86
N THR A 169 11.60 -10.17 8.37
CA THR A 169 10.85 -11.17 7.61
C THR A 169 9.36 -10.86 7.65
N ILE A 170 8.66 -10.98 6.52
CA ILE A 170 7.20 -10.89 6.43
C ILE A 170 6.62 -12.13 7.14
N TYR A 171 6.00 -11.93 8.28
CA TYR A 171 5.40 -12.98 9.08
C TYR A 171 4.02 -13.38 8.56
N THR A 172 3.19 -12.39 8.26
CA THR A 172 1.89 -12.58 7.62
C THR A 172 1.54 -11.40 6.74
N SER A 173 0.66 -11.62 5.78
CA SER A 173 0.20 -10.58 4.87
C SER A 173 -1.26 -10.78 4.51
N HIS A 174 -1.94 -9.68 4.19
CA HIS A 174 -3.24 -9.65 3.56
C HIS A 174 -3.15 -8.80 2.31
N PHE A 175 -3.44 -9.39 1.18
CA PHE A 175 -3.49 -8.73 -0.13
C PHE A 175 -4.76 -9.19 -0.82
N ASN A 176 -5.65 -8.26 -1.15
CA ASN A 176 -6.88 -8.58 -1.85
C ASN A 176 -7.23 -7.48 -2.86
N GLU A 177 -7.46 -7.86 -4.12
CA GLU A 177 -7.90 -6.93 -5.16
C GLU A 177 -9.30 -6.38 -4.89
N ASP A 178 -10.13 -7.10 -4.15
CA ASP A 178 -11.36 -6.54 -3.59
C ASP A 178 -10.99 -5.54 -2.50
N TYR A 179 -11.08 -4.27 -2.87
CA TYR A 179 -10.70 -3.15 -1.99
C TYR A 179 -11.60 -3.00 -0.74
N SER A 180 -12.66 -3.78 -0.61
CA SER A 180 -13.51 -3.80 0.59
C SER A 180 -12.96 -4.73 1.67
N GLU A 181 -12.21 -5.76 1.28
CA GLU A 181 -11.61 -6.74 2.17
C GLU A 181 -10.35 -6.20 2.85
N ARG A 182 -10.21 -6.46 4.14
CA ARG A 182 -9.08 -6.00 4.98
C ARG A 182 -8.68 -7.06 6.00
N MET A 183 -7.40 -7.08 6.37
CA MET A 183 -6.97 -7.81 7.55
C MET A 183 -7.68 -7.26 8.79
N GLN A 184 -8.32 -8.15 9.55
CA GLN A 184 -8.99 -7.72 10.77
C GLN A 184 -7.96 -7.41 11.86
N VAL A 185 -8.28 -6.46 12.75
CA VAL A 185 -7.35 -6.07 13.83
C VAL A 185 -7.05 -7.23 14.77
N ILE A 186 -8.01 -8.11 14.99
CA ILE A 186 -7.80 -9.31 15.83
C ILE A 186 -6.74 -10.24 15.23
N ASP A 187 -6.69 -10.38 13.91
CA ASP A 187 -5.68 -11.19 13.24
C ASP A 187 -4.28 -10.52 13.33
N MET A 188 -4.24 -9.17 13.27
CA MET A 188 -3.00 -8.42 13.50
C MET A 188 -2.47 -8.66 14.91
N LEU A 189 -3.31 -8.52 15.92
CA LEU A 189 -2.94 -8.74 17.33
C LEU A 189 -2.51 -10.19 17.60
N THR A 190 -3.20 -11.15 17.01
CA THR A 190 -2.84 -12.56 17.11
C THR A 190 -1.43 -12.80 16.55
N SER A 191 -1.15 -12.31 15.35
CA SER A 191 0.16 -12.42 14.70
C SER A 191 1.27 -11.73 15.50
N ILE A 192 1.01 -10.55 16.06
CA ILE A 192 1.98 -9.83 16.90
C ILE A 192 2.28 -10.62 18.16
N ASN A 193 1.26 -11.12 18.85
CA ASN A 193 1.42 -11.91 20.07
C ASN A 193 2.20 -13.21 19.83
N GLU A 194 2.11 -13.81 18.66
CA GLU A 194 2.91 -14.97 18.29
C GLU A 194 4.38 -14.60 18.06
N LEU A 195 4.66 -13.41 17.53
CA LEU A 195 6.02 -12.89 17.28
C LEU A 195 6.74 -12.40 18.53
N THR A 196 6.01 -12.08 19.60
CA THR A 196 6.56 -11.44 20.81
C THR A 196 6.64 -12.38 22.03
N LYS A 197 6.17 -13.62 21.87
CA LYS A 197 6.35 -14.70 22.87
C LYS A 197 7.76 -15.28 22.82
#